data_79fbbea0e610a0bf31f8181872d4ae84
#
_entry.id   79fbbea0e610a0bf31f8181872d4ae84
#
_cell.length_a   1.000
_cell.length_b   1.000
_cell.length_c   1.000
_cell.angle_alpha   90.00
_cell.angle_beta   90.00
_cell.angle_gamma   90.00
#
_symmetry.space_group_name_H-M   'P 1'
#
loop_
_entity.id
_entity.type
_entity.pdbx_description
1 polymer ?
#
loop_
_entity_poly.entity_id
_entity_poly.type
_entity_poly.pdbx_seq_one_letter_code
_entity_poly.pdbx_strand_id
1 'polypeptide(L)'
;LAVTKKRIQPDTSAPTKRIALGDIRRLKSVGRREYNNVIYNGCKDYEKRCKMTLDDYMNKHFPDLMLCPPLFYSWEIGIRFELGNPPMFRIDKQQYMEQVYDRAISIYKYLHKESDEIFVVTNAHFADEPNLIRRKPKVYRRYITNKEVLKGLKHKVIPYVFADVYGIDDFETHRFILKCFGRDIKYMSMIKAICNNDVAIKPKIYHDVFFVNFTTGTIFHVYDDRGCDVVSNSKTALMNLYRDYNEWILNYDRSRIDQTLGSNFTEGSHSI
;
A
#
# COMPACT_ATOMS: atom_id res chain seq x y z
N LEU A 1 36.88 41.96 9.06
CA LEU A 1 35.49 42.45 8.81
C LEU A 1 34.50 41.51 9.46
N ALA A 2 33.98 41.92 10.63
CA ALA A 2 33.01 41.19 11.42
C ALA A 2 31.60 41.45 10.90
N VAL A 3 30.81 40.40 10.64
CA VAL A 3 29.38 40.49 10.28
C VAL A 3 28.55 40.12 11.51
N THR A 4 27.86 41.13 12.04
CA THR A 4 26.96 41.06 13.20
C THR A 4 25.65 40.33 12.85
N LYS A 5 25.33 39.27 13.56
CA LYS A 5 24.00 38.60 13.51
C LYS A 5 22.99 39.41 14.30
N LYS A 6 21.96 39.96 13.65
CA LYS A 6 20.76 40.52 14.28
C LYS A 6 19.81 39.36 14.70
N ARG A 7 19.54 39.31 15.99
CA ARG A 7 18.45 38.49 16.58
C ARG A 7 17.11 39.17 16.33
N ILE A 8 16.16 38.45 15.70
CA ILE A 8 14.75 38.86 15.60
C ILE A 8 14.04 38.29 16.82
N GLN A 9 13.42 39.15 17.63
CA GLN A 9 12.53 38.78 18.71
C GLN A 9 11.10 38.59 18.15
N PRO A 10 10.31 37.65 18.66
CA PRO A 10 8.92 37.50 18.23
C PRO A 10 8.02 38.53 18.90
N ASP A 11 7.14 39.12 18.13
CA ASP A 11 6.11 40.08 18.49
C ASP A 11 5.00 39.41 19.36
N THR A 12 4.81 39.94 20.55
CA THR A 12 3.79 39.47 21.48
C THR A 12 2.64 40.49 21.57
N SER A 13 1.76 40.50 20.55
CA SER A 13 0.51 41.26 20.64
C SER A 13 -0.66 40.53 19.99
N ALA A 14 -1.23 39.58 20.74
CA ALA A 14 -2.58 39.06 20.49
C ALA A 14 -3.39 39.14 21.78
N PRO A 15 -4.62 39.71 21.79
CA PRO A 15 -5.38 39.89 22.99
C PRO A 15 -5.97 38.57 23.52
N THR A 16 -5.54 38.18 24.70
CA THR A 16 -6.07 37.04 25.45
C THR A 16 -7.47 37.38 25.96
N LYS A 17 -8.53 36.89 25.32
CA LYS A 17 -9.87 36.89 25.89
C LYS A 17 -9.92 35.97 27.11
N ARG A 18 -10.03 36.53 28.30
CA ARG A 18 -10.32 35.81 29.55
C ARG A 18 -11.74 35.24 29.48
N ILE A 19 -11.85 33.91 29.41
CA ILE A 19 -13.12 33.21 29.57
C ILE A 19 -13.44 33.15 31.06
N ALA A 20 -14.63 33.59 31.44
CA ALA A 20 -15.06 33.65 32.84
C ALA A 20 -15.27 32.23 33.40
N LEU A 21 -14.86 32.03 34.68
CA LEU A 21 -14.93 30.73 35.38
C LEU A 21 -16.34 30.10 35.46
N GLY A 22 -17.38 30.87 35.17
CA GLY A 22 -18.77 30.40 35.14
C GLY A 22 -19.14 29.55 33.93
N ASP A 23 -18.47 29.78 32.77
CA ASP A 23 -18.78 29.09 31.52
C ASP A 23 -18.14 27.69 31.47
N ILE A 24 -17.09 27.50 32.25
CA ILE A 24 -16.38 26.20 32.30
C ILE A 24 -17.19 25.11 33.03
N ARG A 25 -18.07 25.50 33.97
CA ARG A 25 -18.91 24.55 34.71
C ARG A 25 -20.11 24.04 33.90
N ARG A 26 -20.63 24.83 32.96
CA ARG A 26 -21.75 24.44 32.09
C ARG A 26 -21.32 23.54 30.93
N LEU A 27 -20.09 23.69 30.43
CA LEU A 27 -19.49 22.83 29.43
C LEU A 27 -19.06 21.42 29.96
N LYS A 28 -18.88 21.30 31.29
CA LYS A 28 -18.45 20.04 31.92
C LYS A 28 -19.54 18.98 32.06
N SER A 29 -20.82 19.32 31.95
CA SER A 29 -21.92 18.34 32.14
C SER A 29 -22.42 17.70 30.85
N VAL A 30 -22.30 18.38 29.69
CA VAL A 30 -22.71 17.84 28.37
C VAL A 30 -21.55 17.12 27.71
N GLY A 31 -20.33 17.63 27.83
CA GLY A 31 -19.16 17.06 27.12
C GLY A 31 -18.64 15.72 27.66
N ARG A 32 -18.95 15.35 28.91
CA ARG A 32 -18.40 14.11 29.50
C ARG A 32 -19.03 12.83 28.94
N ARG A 33 -20.31 12.86 28.62
CA ARG A 33 -20.99 11.71 27.98
C ARG A 33 -20.59 11.55 26.52
N GLU A 34 -20.51 12.65 25.77
CA GLU A 34 -20.07 12.64 24.39
C GLU A 34 -18.59 12.29 24.27
N TYR A 35 -17.73 12.86 25.13
CA TYR A 35 -16.30 12.54 25.18
C TYR A 35 -16.04 11.07 25.54
N ASN A 36 -16.76 10.53 26.53
CA ASN A 36 -16.67 9.12 26.89
C ASN A 36 -17.24 8.20 25.79
N ASN A 37 -18.28 8.61 25.07
CA ASN A 37 -18.81 7.85 23.94
C ASN A 37 -17.83 7.85 22.74
N VAL A 38 -17.16 8.97 22.46
CA VAL A 38 -16.15 9.05 21.41
C VAL A 38 -14.93 8.17 21.75
N ILE A 39 -14.46 8.20 23.00
CA ILE A 39 -13.36 7.35 23.47
C ILE A 39 -13.78 5.88 23.46
N TYR A 40 -14.97 5.54 23.95
CA TYR A 40 -15.48 4.17 24.01
C TYR A 40 -15.70 3.56 22.62
N ASN A 41 -16.26 4.35 21.69
CA ASN A 41 -16.42 3.93 20.30
C ASN A 41 -15.05 3.83 19.59
N GLY A 42 -14.15 4.78 19.82
CA GLY A 42 -12.78 4.72 19.32
C GLY A 42 -12.02 3.50 19.83
N CYS A 43 -12.18 3.11 21.11
CA CYS A 43 -11.60 1.89 21.66
C CYS A 43 -12.19 0.63 21.03
N LYS A 44 -13.51 0.56 20.84
CA LYS A 44 -14.18 -0.57 20.19
C LYS A 44 -13.77 -0.70 18.71
N ASP A 45 -13.68 0.40 17.99
CA ASP A 45 -13.23 0.41 16.61
C ASP A 45 -11.75 0.00 16.50
N TYR A 46 -10.92 0.45 17.45
CA TYR A 46 -9.52 0.03 17.54
C TYR A 46 -9.42 -1.47 17.85
N GLU A 47 -10.16 -2.00 18.83
CA GLU A 47 -10.19 -3.43 19.14
C GLU A 47 -10.69 -4.28 17.97
N LYS A 48 -11.71 -3.80 17.24
CA LYS A 48 -12.23 -4.46 16.05
C LYS A 48 -11.22 -4.45 14.92
N ARG A 49 -10.49 -3.34 14.72
CA ARG A 49 -9.38 -3.24 13.76
C ARG A 49 -8.22 -4.16 14.13
N CYS A 50 -7.86 -4.23 15.41
CA CYS A 50 -6.81 -5.13 15.88
C CYS A 50 -7.12 -6.60 15.60
N LYS A 51 -8.40 -7.01 15.66
CA LYS A 51 -8.86 -8.39 15.44
C LYS A 51 -9.14 -8.73 13.98
N MET A 52 -9.24 -7.73 13.08
CA MET A 52 -9.56 -7.93 11.67
C MET A 52 -8.48 -8.79 10.99
N THR A 53 -8.90 -9.89 10.39
CA THR A 53 -8.02 -10.74 9.57
C THR A 53 -7.97 -10.23 8.13
N LEU A 54 -7.00 -10.71 7.35
CA LEU A 54 -6.94 -10.43 5.92
C LEU A 54 -8.20 -10.90 5.21
N ASP A 55 -8.68 -12.11 5.54
CA ASP A 55 -9.85 -12.70 4.88
C ASP A 55 -11.11 -11.89 5.18
N ASP A 56 -11.32 -11.48 6.45
CA ASP A 56 -12.44 -10.60 6.80
C ASP A 56 -12.41 -9.28 6.04
N TYR A 57 -11.21 -8.70 5.90
CA TYR A 57 -11.02 -7.46 5.17
C TYR A 57 -11.29 -7.62 3.67
N MET A 58 -10.71 -8.65 3.04
CA MET A 58 -10.89 -8.93 1.62
C MET A 58 -12.36 -9.21 1.30
N ASN A 59 -13.02 -10.10 2.03
CA ASN A 59 -14.43 -10.44 1.81
C ASN A 59 -15.35 -9.21 1.91
N LYS A 60 -15.01 -8.25 2.77
CA LYS A 60 -15.83 -7.06 2.97
C LYS A 60 -15.57 -5.97 1.92
N HIS A 61 -14.32 -5.75 1.53
CA HIS A 61 -13.90 -4.60 0.74
C HIS A 61 -13.47 -4.92 -0.69
N PHE A 62 -13.15 -6.18 -0.96
CA PHE A 62 -12.73 -6.70 -2.24
C PHE A 62 -13.35 -8.09 -2.46
N PRO A 63 -14.70 -8.20 -2.44
CA PRO A 63 -15.37 -9.48 -2.59
C PRO A 63 -14.90 -10.17 -3.87
N ASP A 64 -14.66 -11.47 -3.77
CA ASP A 64 -14.22 -12.35 -4.86
C ASP A 64 -12.85 -12.01 -5.49
N LEU A 65 -12.17 -10.94 -5.03
CA LEU A 65 -10.81 -10.64 -5.50
C LEU A 65 -9.81 -11.61 -4.88
N MET A 66 -9.22 -12.45 -5.70
CA MET A 66 -8.08 -13.28 -5.32
C MET A 66 -6.78 -12.46 -5.40
N LEU A 67 -5.96 -12.51 -4.33
CA LEU A 67 -4.61 -11.94 -4.37
C LEU A 67 -3.71 -12.83 -5.23
N CYS A 68 -3.73 -12.55 -6.53
CA CYS A 68 -3.01 -13.25 -7.60
C CYS A 68 -2.74 -12.25 -8.73
N PRO A 69 -1.54 -12.20 -9.34
CA PRO A 69 -1.32 -11.42 -10.54
C PRO A 69 -2.11 -11.97 -11.74
N PRO A 70 -2.56 -11.11 -12.66
CA PRO A 70 -2.55 -9.64 -12.57
C PRO A 70 -3.80 -9.09 -11.87
N LEU A 71 -3.62 -8.32 -10.78
CA LEU A 71 -4.73 -7.75 -9.99
C LEU A 71 -5.62 -6.81 -10.81
N PHE A 72 -5.03 -6.02 -11.70
CA PHE A 72 -5.73 -5.01 -12.50
C PHE A 72 -6.87 -5.59 -13.31
N TYR A 73 -6.72 -6.78 -13.88
CA TYR A 73 -7.78 -7.39 -14.68
C TYR A 73 -8.86 -8.07 -13.84
N SER A 74 -8.55 -8.37 -12.58
CA SER A 74 -9.45 -9.05 -11.67
C SER A 74 -10.29 -8.10 -10.81
N TRP A 75 -10.08 -6.79 -10.94
CA TRP A 75 -10.81 -5.77 -10.19
C TRP A 75 -11.15 -4.56 -11.06
N GLU A 76 -12.33 -3.97 -10.84
CA GLU A 76 -12.83 -2.88 -11.70
C GLU A 76 -12.04 -1.57 -11.49
N ILE A 77 -11.79 -1.20 -10.23
CA ILE A 77 -11.15 0.08 -9.86
C ILE A 77 -9.66 -0.14 -9.70
N GLY A 78 -8.90 0.15 -10.75
CA GLY A 78 -7.46 -0.08 -10.73
C GLY A 78 -6.69 0.80 -11.71
N ILE A 79 -5.39 0.88 -11.48
CA ILE A 79 -4.41 1.50 -12.37
C ILE A 79 -3.24 0.54 -12.55
N ARG A 80 -2.80 0.38 -13.78
CA ARG A 80 -1.56 -0.32 -14.13
C ARG A 80 -0.52 0.68 -14.58
N PHE A 81 0.62 0.67 -13.92
CA PHE A 81 1.74 1.55 -14.22
C PHE A 81 2.87 0.80 -14.89
N GLU A 82 3.47 1.44 -15.90
CA GLU A 82 4.75 1.05 -16.47
C GLU A 82 5.89 1.58 -15.58
N LEU A 83 6.73 0.69 -15.09
CA LEU A 83 7.90 1.05 -14.29
C LEU A 83 9.13 1.26 -15.16
N GLY A 84 9.43 0.31 -16.02
CA GLY A 84 10.58 0.34 -16.91
C GLY A 84 10.20 0.55 -18.37
N ASN A 85 11.05 1.26 -19.11
CA ASN A 85 10.95 1.38 -20.56
C ASN A 85 11.81 0.29 -21.21
N PRO A 86 11.23 -0.79 -21.78
CA PRO A 86 11.98 -1.92 -22.30
C PRO A 86 13.10 -1.59 -23.30
N PRO A 87 12.95 -0.64 -24.24
CA PRO A 87 14.05 -0.22 -25.11
C PRO A 87 15.28 0.27 -24.34
N MET A 88 15.10 0.99 -23.23
CA MET A 88 16.20 1.52 -22.42
C MET A 88 17.02 0.42 -21.75
N PHE A 89 16.39 -0.71 -21.38
CA PHE A 89 17.10 -1.84 -20.75
C PHE A 89 18.28 -2.36 -21.60
N ARG A 90 18.16 -2.28 -22.93
CA ARG A 90 19.22 -2.71 -23.88
C ARG A 90 20.32 -1.68 -24.05
N ILE A 91 20.04 -0.41 -23.79
CA ILE A 91 20.97 0.73 -23.99
C ILE A 91 21.74 0.99 -22.71
N ASP A 92 21.05 1.19 -21.60
CA ASP A 92 21.62 1.48 -20.28
C ASP A 92 20.79 0.79 -19.19
N LYS A 93 21.27 -0.37 -18.78
CA LYS A 93 20.61 -1.17 -17.73
C LYS A 93 20.59 -0.47 -16.39
N GLN A 94 21.59 0.33 -16.06
CA GLN A 94 21.65 1.03 -14.79
C GLN A 94 20.58 2.11 -14.75
N GLN A 95 20.53 2.98 -15.75
CA GLN A 95 19.55 4.05 -15.87
C GLN A 95 18.13 3.48 -15.92
N TYR A 96 17.93 2.36 -16.63
CA TYR A 96 16.66 1.63 -16.66
C TYR A 96 16.22 1.23 -15.26
N MET A 97 17.08 0.57 -14.48
CA MET A 97 16.72 0.10 -13.14
C MET A 97 16.54 1.24 -12.14
N GLU A 98 17.27 2.35 -12.28
CA GLU A 98 17.05 3.55 -11.48
C GLU A 98 15.65 4.11 -11.72
N GLN A 99 15.20 4.22 -12.97
CA GLN A 99 13.82 4.62 -13.30
C GLN A 99 12.79 3.65 -12.69
N VAL A 100 13.00 2.34 -12.84
CA VAL A 100 12.11 1.31 -12.27
C VAL A 100 11.94 1.51 -10.76
N TYR A 101 13.06 1.66 -10.05
CA TYR A 101 13.03 1.84 -8.59
C TYR A 101 12.34 3.13 -8.19
N ASP A 102 12.66 4.23 -8.88
CA ASP A 102 12.09 5.55 -8.56
C ASP A 102 10.59 5.57 -8.75
N ARG A 103 10.08 5.00 -9.86
CA ARG A 103 8.65 4.91 -10.12
C ARG A 103 7.94 4.02 -9.09
N ALA A 104 8.44 2.80 -8.86
CA ALA A 104 7.82 1.87 -7.92
C ALA A 104 7.81 2.40 -6.48
N ILE A 105 8.91 3.01 -6.04
CA ILE A 105 9.03 3.61 -4.71
C ILE A 105 8.13 4.85 -4.58
N SER A 106 8.03 5.68 -5.60
CA SER A 106 7.17 6.86 -5.60
C SER A 106 5.70 6.48 -5.46
N ILE A 107 5.22 5.48 -6.22
CA ILE A 107 3.85 4.96 -6.11
C ILE A 107 3.61 4.38 -4.71
N TYR A 108 4.54 3.60 -4.18
CA TYR A 108 4.43 3.07 -2.82
C TYR A 108 4.31 4.18 -1.78
N LYS A 109 5.19 5.18 -1.82
CA LYS A 109 5.18 6.33 -0.88
C LYS A 109 3.90 7.14 -0.95
N TYR A 110 3.31 7.23 -2.14
CA TYR A 110 2.03 7.90 -2.33
C TYR A 110 0.89 7.15 -1.62
N LEU A 111 0.87 5.82 -1.76
CA LEU A 111 -0.19 4.95 -1.23
C LEU A 111 -0.09 4.67 0.26
N HIS A 112 1.12 4.75 0.84
CA HIS A 112 1.38 4.25 2.19
C HIS A 112 2.09 5.29 3.06
N LYS A 113 1.48 5.59 4.20
CA LYS A 113 2.08 6.40 5.27
C LYS A 113 2.67 5.49 6.35
N GLU A 114 3.61 6.02 7.13
CA GLU A 114 4.21 5.30 8.26
C GLU A 114 3.19 4.83 9.31
N SER A 115 2.09 5.59 9.48
CA SER A 115 1.01 5.30 10.41
C SER A 115 -0.03 4.31 9.88
N ASP A 116 -0.01 3.99 8.58
CA ASP A 116 -1.02 3.11 7.99
C ASP A 116 -0.85 1.67 8.46
N GLU A 117 -1.96 1.02 8.72
CA GLU A 117 -1.99 -0.41 8.98
C GLU A 117 -2.05 -1.17 7.64
N ILE A 118 -1.13 -2.11 7.46
CA ILE A 118 -0.91 -2.81 6.19
C ILE A 118 -0.83 -4.32 6.47
N PHE A 119 -1.47 -5.13 5.61
CA PHE A 119 -1.09 -6.53 5.48
C PHE A 119 -0.03 -6.66 4.38
N VAL A 120 1.15 -7.15 4.76
CA VAL A 120 2.14 -7.64 3.81
C VAL A 120 1.81 -9.11 3.56
N VAL A 121 1.35 -9.40 2.34
CA VAL A 121 0.97 -10.76 1.93
C VAL A 121 1.98 -11.26 0.92
N THR A 122 2.46 -12.48 1.11
CA THR A 122 3.40 -13.12 0.18
C THR A 122 2.86 -14.47 -0.23
N ASN A 123 2.72 -14.71 -1.54
CA ASN A 123 2.42 -16.01 -2.11
C ASN A 123 3.71 -16.67 -2.59
N ALA A 124 3.96 -17.86 -2.15
CA ALA A 124 5.05 -18.72 -2.60
C ALA A 124 4.44 -20.01 -3.17
N HIS A 125 4.77 -20.33 -4.43
CA HIS A 125 4.22 -21.45 -5.13
C HIS A 125 5.21 -22.61 -5.13
N PHE A 126 4.74 -23.80 -4.79
CA PHE A 126 5.57 -24.99 -4.70
C PHE A 126 4.83 -26.16 -5.32
N ALA A 127 5.58 -27.04 -6.01
CA ALA A 127 5.07 -28.36 -6.29
C ALA A 127 4.74 -29.10 -4.98
N ASP A 128 3.73 -29.96 -4.98
CA ASP A 128 3.32 -30.76 -3.83
C ASP A 128 4.44 -31.73 -3.39
N GLU A 129 5.50 -31.17 -2.85
CA GLU A 129 6.61 -31.91 -2.24
C GLU A 129 6.56 -31.72 -0.73
N PRO A 130 6.23 -32.76 0.06
CA PRO A 130 6.00 -32.65 1.52
C PRO A 130 7.16 -32.11 2.34
N ASN A 131 8.36 -32.00 1.78
CA ASN A 131 9.58 -31.71 2.51
C ASN A 131 10.16 -30.31 2.28
N LEU A 132 9.64 -29.50 1.34
CA LEU A 132 10.28 -28.23 0.96
C LEU A 132 9.89 -27.02 1.83
N ILE A 133 8.80 -27.08 2.59
CA ILE A 133 8.18 -25.85 3.10
C ILE A 133 8.11 -25.75 4.62
N ARG A 134 9.17 -26.04 5.28
CA ARG A 134 9.26 -25.73 6.74
C ARG A 134 9.86 -24.37 7.07
N ARG A 135 10.27 -23.57 6.07
CA ARG A 135 10.96 -22.30 6.32
C ARG A 135 10.12 -21.10 5.91
N LYS A 136 9.77 -20.25 6.89
CA LYS A 136 9.19 -18.92 6.65
C LYS A 136 10.05 -18.16 5.64
N PRO A 137 9.45 -17.47 4.66
CA PRO A 137 10.21 -16.71 3.66
C PRO A 137 11.18 -15.74 4.32
N LYS A 138 12.40 -15.67 3.81
CA LYS A 138 13.44 -14.73 4.31
C LYS A 138 13.02 -13.27 4.14
N VAL A 139 12.03 -13.01 3.28
CA VAL A 139 11.42 -11.69 3.02
C VAL A 139 11.08 -10.98 4.31
N TYR A 140 10.26 -11.58 5.16
CA TYR A 140 9.81 -10.94 6.40
C TYR A 140 10.96 -10.63 7.35
N ARG A 141 11.86 -11.60 7.55
CA ARG A 141 13.02 -11.43 8.43
C ARG A 141 13.96 -10.33 7.96
N ARG A 142 14.05 -10.11 6.64
CA ARG A 142 14.97 -9.15 6.01
C ARG A 142 14.41 -7.75 5.98
N TYR A 143 13.10 -7.62 5.67
CA TYR A 143 12.50 -6.33 5.33
C TYR A 143 11.56 -5.78 6.40
N ILE A 144 11.27 -6.54 7.47
CA ILE A 144 10.52 -6.02 8.62
C ILE A 144 11.51 -5.60 9.71
N THR A 145 11.40 -4.34 10.14
CA THR A 145 12.29 -3.73 11.15
C THR A 145 11.97 -4.23 12.53
N ASN A 146 10.70 -4.24 12.88
CA ASN A 146 10.21 -4.63 14.21
C ASN A 146 10.10 -6.17 14.32
N LYS A 147 10.97 -6.78 15.10
CA LYS A 147 11.00 -8.24 15.26
C LYS A 147 9.82 -8.79 16.06
N GLU A 148 9.22 -7.99 16.94
CA GLU A 148 8.03 -8.41 17.69
C GLU A 148 6.82 -8.59 16.77
N VAL A 149 6.68 -7.73 15.76
CA VAL A 149 5.62 -7.83 14.74
C VAL A 149 5.69 -9.18 14.01
N LEU A 150 6.88 -9.73 13.80
CA LEU A 150 7.06 -11.04 13.14
C LEU A 150 6.43 -12.21 13.89
N LYS A 151 6.16 -12.08 15.19
CA LYS A 151 5.43 -13.11 15.96
C LYS A 151 3.99 -13.28 15.45
N GLY A 152 3.43 -12.22 14.86
CA GLY A 152 2.09 -12.23 14.23
C GLY A 152 2.05 -12.81 12.82
N LEU A 153 3.17 -13.26 12.24
CA LEU A 153 3.22 -13.84 10.91
C LEU A 153 2.39 -15.13 10.85
N LYS A 154 1.31 -15.09 10.07
CA LYS A 154 0.44 -16.23 9.79
C LYS A 154 0.88 -16.90 8.51
N HIS A 155 0.63 -18.21 8.42
CA HIS A 155 0.85 -19.01 7.23
C HIS A 155 -0.36 -19.90 7.00
N LYS A 156 -0.82 -19.96 5.76
CA LYS A 156 -1.86 -20.91 5.32
C LYS A 156 -1.49 -21.46 3.95
N VAL A 157 -1.88 -22.70 3.71
CA VAL A 157 -1.82 -23.31 2.39
C VAL A 157 -3.20 -23.13 1.75
N ILE A 158 -3.22 -22.72 0.50
CA ILE A 158 -4.44 -22.56 -0.30
C ILE A 158 -4.23 -23.25 -1.66
N PRO A 159 -5.31 -23.58 -2.38
CA PRO A 159 -5.19 -24.07 -3.75
C PRO A 159 -4.28 -23.19 -4.60
N TYR A 160 -3.63 -23.77 -5.58
CA TYR A 160 -2.75 -23.03 -6.47
C TYR A 160 -3.51 -21.88 -7.16
N VAL A 161 -3.07 -20.64 -6.92
CA VAL A 161 -3.81 -19.46 -7.40
C VAL A 161 -3.80 -19.30 -8.92
N PHE A 162 -3.00 -20.07 -9.64
CA PHE A 162 -2.92 -20.09 -11.09
C PHE A 162 -3.43 -21.42 -11.69
N ALA A 163 -4.13 -22.26 -10.93
CA ALA A 163 -4.62 -23.55 -11.41
C ALA A 163 -5.46 -23.41 -12.68
N ASP A 164 -6.38 -22.44 -12.70
CA ASP A 164 -7.26 -22.18 -13.87
C ASP A 164 -6.49 -21.68 -15.10
N VAL A 165 -5.32 -21.05 -14.90
CA VAL A 165 -4.51 -20.49 -15.99
C VAL A 165 -3.62 -21.54 -16.63
N TYR A 166 -3.02 -22.40 -15.80
CA TYR A 166 -2.02 -23.37 -16.27
C TYR A 166 -2.52 -24.80 -16.33
N GLY A 167 -3.72 -25.10 -15.77
CA GLY A 167 -4.26 -26.46 -15.73
C GLY A 167 -3.37 -27.42 -14.93
N ILE A 168 -2.66 -26.91 -13.91
CA ILE A 168 -1.73 -27.69 -13.09
C ILE A 168 -2.29 -27.81 -11.68
N ASP A 169 -2.63 -29.03 -11.28
CA ASP A 169 -3.18 -29.32 -9.95
C ASP A 169 -2.10 -29.72 -8.92
N ASP A 170 -0.87 -30.00 -9.39
CA ASP A 170 0.23 -30.51 -8.56
C ASP A 170 0.98 -29.39 -7.79
N PHE A 171 0.42 -28.19 -7.71
CA PHE A 171 1.02 -27.05 -7.00
C PHE A 171 0.11 -26.55 -5.89
N GLU A 172 0.73 -26.06 -4.85
CA GLU A 172 0.06 -25.34 -3.76
C GLU A 172 0.59 -23.92 -3.63
N THR A 173 -0.26 -23.01 -3.17
CA THR A 173 0.14 -21.65 -2.80
C THR A 173 0.27 -21.53 -1.29
N HIS A 174 1.48 -21.28 -0.83
CA HIS A 174 1.78 -20.95 0.55
C HIS A 174 1.66 -19.46 0.77
N ARG A 175 0.57 -19.04 1.39
CA ARG A 175 0.29 -17.64 1.70
C ARG A 175 0.77 -17.29 3.10
N PHE A 176 1.68 -16.32 3.17
CA PHE A 176 2.16 -15.73 4.41
C PHE A 176 1.56 -14.35 4.57
N ILE A 177 1.06 -14.03 5.77
CA ILE A 177 0.30 -12.82 6.06
C ILE A 177 0.88 -12.16 7.30
N LEU A 178 1.36 -10.94 7.18
CA LEU A 178 1.82 -10.14 8.29
C LEU A 178 1.04 -8.83 8.38
N LYS A 179 0.36 -8.59 9.50
CA LYS A 179 -0.24 -7.30 9.83
C LYS A 179 0.82 -6.44 10.52
N CYS A 180 1.08 -5.24 10.00
CA CYS A 180 2.08 -4.32 10.53
C CYS A 180 1.72 -2.87 10.19
N PHE A 181 2.51 -1.91 10.68
CA PHE A 181 2.43 -0.53 10.23
C PHE A 181 3.40 -0.25 9.09
N GLY A 182 3.13 0.79 8.30
CA GLY A 182 4.01 1.22 7.21
C GLY A 182 5.46 1.45 7.68
N ARG A 183 5.65 2.04 8.87
CA ARG A 183 6.97 2.25 9.50
C ARG A 183 7.76 0.97 9.82
N ASP A 184 7.08 -0.16 9.92
CA ASP A 184 7.75 -1.43 10.22
C ASP A 184 8.40 -2.06 8.98
N ILE A 185 8.15 -1.50 7.78
CA ILE A 185 8.58 -2.06 6.50
C ILE A 185 9.78 -1.28 5.95
N LYS A 186 10.88 -1.95 5.65
CA LYS A 186 11.99 -1.43 4.85
C LYS A 186 11.61 -1.39 3.37
N TYR A 187 10.56 -0.61 3.06
CA TYR A 187 9.88 -0.67 1.77
C TYR A 187 10.80 -0.40 0.57
N MET A 188 11.69 0.59 0.64
CA MET A 188 12.62 0.90 -0.45
C MET A 188 13.47 -0.31 -0.84
N SER A 189 14.06 -0.99 0.16
CA SER A 189 14.88 -2.17 -0.08
C SER A 189 14.06 -3.38 -0.52
N MET A 190 12.82 -3.50 -0.02
CA MET A 190 11.91 -4.58 -0.38
C MET A 190 11.42 -4.44 -1.82
N ILE A 191 10.98 -3.25 -2.22
CA ILE A 191 10.52 -2.95 -3.57
C ILE A 191 11.64 -3.15 -4.59
N LYS A 192 12.85 -2.63 -4.32
CA LYS A 192 14.01 -2.90 -5.18
C LYS A 192 14.27 -4.38 -5.38
N ALA A 193 14.13 -5.18 -4.32
CA ALA A 193 14.32 -6.62 -4.42
C ALA A 193 13.20 -7.34 -5.19
N ILE A 194 11.97 -6.81 -5.20
CA ILE A 194 10.87 -7.30 -6.04
C ILE A 194 11.16 -6.95 -7.50
N CYS A 195 11.47 -5.69 -7.79
CA CYS A 195 11.82 -5.25 -9.16
C CYS A 195 13.01 -6.02 -9.77
N ASN A 196 13.89 -6.56 -8.93
CA ASN A 196 15.04 -7.36 -9.40
C ASN A 196 14.69 -8.78 -9.82
N ASN A 197 13.43 -9.19 -9.71
CA ASN A 197 13.04 -10.59 -9.91
C ASN A 197 13.55 -11.15 -11.23
N ASP A 198 13.31 -10.48 -12.35
CA ASP A 198 13.65 -10.93 -13.69
C ASP A 198 15.03 -10.46 -14.19
N VAL A 199 15.71 -9.57 -13.44
CA VAL A 199 17.01 -9.04 -13.83
C VAL A 199 18.14 -9.66 -13.01
N ALA A 200 19.37 -9.72 -13.56
CA ALA A 200 20.54 -10.31 -12.89
C ALA A 200 21.13 -9.41 -11.80
N ILE A 201 20.26 -8.83 -10.91
CA ILE A 201 20.65 -7.97 -9.80
C ILE A 201 20.17 -8.62 -8.49
N LYS A 202 20.99 -8.57 -7.45
CA LYS A 202 20.63 -9.06 -6.09
C LYS A 202 20.56 -7.89 -5.13
N PRO A 203 19.72 -7.98 -4.06
CA PRO A 203 18.89 -9.12 -3.69
C PRO A 203 17.63 -9.24 -4.54
N LYS A 204 17.02 -10.42 -4.59
CA LYS A 204 15.77 -10.71 -5.30
C LYS A 204 14.70 -11.24 -4.35
N ILE A 205 13.44 -11.00 -4.70
CA ILE A 205 12.26 -11.65 -4.14
C ILE A 205 11.51 -12.31 -5.31
N TYR A 206 11.38 -13.63 -5.27
CA TYR A 206 10.73 -14.43 -6.31
C TYR A 206 9.25 -14.72 -6.03
N HIS A 207 8.77 -14.29 -4.87
CA HIS A 207 7.40 -14.50 -4.42
C HIS A 207 6.55 -13.30 -4.82
N ASP A 208 5.27 -13.52 -5.07
CA ASP A 208 4.32 -12.42 -5.22
C ASP A 208 4.15 -11.71 -3.89
N VAL A 209 4.30 -10.40 -3.88
CA VAL A 209 4.16 -9.57 -2.68
C VAL A 209 3.07 -8.54 -2.89
N PHE A 210 2.07 -8.57 -2.01
CA PHE A 210 0.95 -7.62 -2.01
C PHE A 210 1.01 -6.76 -0.74
N PHE A 211 0.87 -5.45 -0.91
CA PHE A 211 0.72 -4.51 0.18
C PHE A 211 -0.76 -4.10 0.24
N VAL A 212 -1.51 -4.71 1.15
CA VAL A 212 -2.93 -4.42 1.35
C VAL A 212 -3.04 -3.37 2.44
N ASN A 213 -3.26 -2.11 2.05
CA ASN A 213 -3.42 -0.99 2.96
C ASN A 213 -4.90 -0.86 3.35
N PHE A 214 -5.25 -1.31 4.54
CA PHE A 214 -6.63 -1.23 4.98
C PHE A 214 -7.01 0.11 5.64
N THR A 215 -6.06 1.03 5.79
CA THR A 215 -6.34 2.42 6.15
C THR A 215 -6.90 3.20 4.95
N THR A 216 -6.32 2.99 3.76
CA THR A 216 -6.68 3.70 2.53
C THR A 216 -7.59 2.92 1.58
N GLY A 217 -7.77 1.62 1.81
CA GLY A 217 -8.57 0.76 0.92
C GLY A 217 -7.87 0.46 -0.41
N THR A 218 -6.54 0.36 -0.41
CA THR A 218 -5.74 0.12 -1.62
C THR A 218 -4.93 -1.17 -1.52
N ILE A 219 -4.69 -1.82 -2.66
CA ILE A 219 -3.76 -2.95 -2.78
C ILE A 219 -2.73 -2.58 -3.84
N PHE A 220 -1.46 -2.67 -3.47
CA PHE A 220 -0.32 -2.42 -4.34
C PHE A 220 0.47 -3.71 -4.57
N HIS A 221 0.77 -4.00 -5.82
CA HIS A 221 1.55 -5.16 -6.23
C HIS A 221 2.52 -4.79 -7.34
N VAL A 222 3.81 -4.94 -7.10
CA VAL A 222 4.86 -4.88 -8.13
C VAL A 222 5.12 -6.32 -8.57
N TYR A 223 4.97 -6.61 -9.87
CA TYR A 223 5.19 -7.95 -10.37
C TYR A 223 6.66 -8.18 -10.79
N ASP A 224 7.30 -7.19 -11.41
CA ASP A 224 8.73 -7.21 -11.78
C ASP A 224 9.22 -5.78 -12.15
N ASP A 225 10.29 -5.66 -12.93
CA ASP A 225 10.82 -4.38 -13.41
C ASP A 225 9.95 -3.69 -14.46
N ARG A 226 8.99 -4.38 -15.07
CA ARG A 226 8.13 -3.82 -16.12
C ARG A 226 6.98 -3.00 -15.56
N GLY A 227 6.41 -3.43 -14.42
CA GLY A 227 5.23 -2.71 -13.95
C GLY A 227 4.68 -3.12 -12.60
N CYS A 228 3.60 -2.41 -12.23
CA CYS A 228 2.85 -2.67 -11.01
C CYS A 228 1.37 -2.39 -11.19
N ASP A 229 0.56 -3.06 -10.37
CA ASP A 229 -0.87 -2.86 -10.27
C ASP A 229 -1.21 -2.16 -8.96
N VAL A 230 -2.12 -1.20 -9.02
CA VAL A 230 -2.79 -0.59 -7.87
C VAL A 230 -4.28 -0.78 -8.04
N VAL A 231 -4.94 -1.43 -7.09
CA VAL A 231 -6.40 -1.54 -7.08
C VAL A 231 -6.97 -0.96 -5.79
N SER A 232 -8.22 -0.51 -5.83
CA SER A 232 -8.88 0.10 -4.69
C SER A 232 -10.36 -0.27 -4.63
N ASN A 233 -10.92 -0.24 -3.42
CA ASN A 233 -12.35 -0.34 -3.21
C ASN A 233 -13.10 0.98 -3.43
N SER A 234 -12.39 2.07 -3.79
CA SER A 234 -12.94 3.40 -4.04
C SER A 234 -12.22 4.12 -5.16
N LYS A 235 -12.97 4.66 -6.12
CA LYS A 235 -12.41 5.52 -7.17
C LYS A 235 -11.71 6.74 -6.59
N THR A 236 -12.31 7.35 -5.56
CA THR A 236 -11.76 8.54 -4.89
C THR A 236 -10.34 8.33 -4.36
N ALA A 237 -10.03 7.11 -3.87
CA ALA A 237 -8.70 6.80 -3.36
C ALA A 237 -7.60 6.80 -4.45
N LEU A 238 -7.98 6.61 -5.72
CA LEU A 238 -7.04 6.57 -6.84
C LEU A 238 -7.01 7.85 -7.69
N MET A 239 -7.97 8.77 -7.53
CA MET A 239 -8.10 9.96 -8.39
C MET A 239 -6.83 10.82 -8.44
N ASN A 240 -6.26 11.12 -7.27
CA ASN A 240 -5.04 11.92 -7.24
C ASN A 240 -3.84 11.13 -7.77
N LEU A 241 -3.75 9.82 -7.48
CA LEU A 241 -2.70 8.95 -8.03
C LEU A 241 -2.78 8.90 -9.55
N TYR A 242 -3.99 8.76 -10.10
CA TYR A 242 -4.25 8.79 -11.54
C TYR A 242 -3.78 10.10 -12.18
N ARG A 243 -4.07 11.26 -11.55
CA ARG A 243 -3.68 12.57 -12.05
C ARG A 243 -2.16 12.79 -11.95
N ASP A 244 -1.59 12.52 -10.77
CA ASP A 244 -0.21 12.91 -10.45
C ASP A 244 0.82 12.00 -11.14
N TYR A 245 0.45 10.77 -11.50
CA TYR A 245 1.31 9.79 -12.18
C TYR A 245 0.73 9.34 -13.54
N ASN A 246 -0.08 10.17 -14.17
CA ASN A 246 -0.77 9.84 -15.42
C ASN A 246 0.18 9.40 -16.54
N GLU A 247 1.36 10.02 -16.63
CA GLU A 247 2.37 9.70 -17.65
C GLU A 247 2.97 8.29 -17.50
N TRP A 248 2.83 7.67 -16.32
CA TRP A 248 3.35 6.32 -16.06
C TRP A 248 2.31 5.24 -16.29
N ILE A 249 1.07 5.60 -16.63
CA ILE A 249 0.01 4.65 -16.91
C ILE A 249 0.36 3.87 -18.18
N LEU A 250 0.29 2.52 -18.09
CA LEU A 250 0.55 1.65 -19.23
C LEU A 250 -0.43 1.95 -20.36
N ASN A 251 0.08 2.33 -21.52
CA ASN A 251 -0.74 2.74 -22.66
C ASN A 251 -1.72 1.65 -23.13
N TYR A 252 -1.33 0.40 -23.02
CA TYR A 252 -2.19 -0.73 -23.39
C TYR A 252 -3.54 -0.73 -22.63
N ASP A 253 -3.51 -0.38 -21.34
CA ASP A 253 -4.67 -0.39 -20.46
C ASP A 253 -5.30 1.01 -20.26
N ARG A 254 -4.74 2.04 -20.86
CA ARG A 254 -5.13 3.45 -20.67
C ARG A 254 -6.62 3.69 -20.89
N SER A 255 -7.16 3.20 -22.00
CA SER A 255 -8.58 3.41 -22.31
C SER A 255 -9.52 2.90 -21.21
N ARG A 256 -9.25 1.73 -20.63
CA ARG A 256 -10.02 1.17 -19.52
C ARG A 256 -9.87 2.01 -18.25
N ILE A 257 -8.65 2.47 -17.97
CA ILE A 257 -8.34 3.28 -16.78
C ILE A 257 -9.04 4.64 -16.89
N ASP A 258 -8.98 5.28 -18.06
CA ASP A 258 -9.60 6.57 -18.32
C ASP A 258 -11.13 6.49 -18.24
N GLN A 259 -11.75 5.41 -18.70
CA GLN A 259 -13.18 5.17 -18.54
C GLN A 259 -13.58 5.05 -17.06
N THR A 260 -12.73 4.44 -16.24
CA THR A 260 -13.02 4.23 -14.82
C THR A 260 -12.78 5.49 -13.98
N LEU A 261 -11.69 6.23 -14.26
CA LEU A 261 -11.19 7.30 -13.40
C LEU A 261 -11.25 8.69 -14.07
N GLY A 262 -11.31 8.78 -15.40
CA GLY A 262 -11.26 10.04 -16.14
C GLY A 262 -12.60 10.78 -16.23
N SER A 263 -13.74 10.11 -16.04
CA SER A 263 -15.09 10.67 -16.25
C SER A 263 -15.45 11.85 -15.35
N ASN A 264 -14.69 12.12 -14.29
CA ASN A 264 -14.94 13.26 -13.38
C ASN A 264 -14.25 14.57 -13.80
N PHE A 265 -13.51 14.60 -14.91
CA PHE A 265 -12.81 15.81 -15.37
C PHE A 265 -13.63 16.65 -16.37
N THR A 266 -14.78 16.16 -16.86
CA THR A 266 -15.59 16.84 -17.88
C THR A 266 -16.69 17.74 -17.33
N GLU A 267 -16.98 17.74 -16.03
CA GLU A 267 -18.07 18.56 -15.47
C GLU A 267 -17.66 19.95 -14.97
N GLY A 268 -16.39 20.35 -15.12
CA GLY A 268 -15.87 21.63 -14.61
C GLY A 268 -15.65 22.76 -15.62
N SER A 269 -15.90 22.58 -16.92
CA SER A 269 -15.53 23.56 -17.94
C SER A 269 -16.66 24.00 -18.87
N HIS A 270 -17.88 24.16 -18.38
CA HIS A 270 -18.91 24.91 -19.09
C HIS A 270 -19.75 25.72 -18.12
N SER A 271 -19.25 26.91 -17.76
CA SER A 271 -20.05 28.06 -17.31
C SER A 271 -19.16 29.30 -17.32
N ILE A 272 -19.05 29.95 -18.44
CA ILE A 272 -18.90 31.41 -18.57
C ILE A 272 -19.89 31.86 -19.63
#